data_573a3de7b206d50c882f812da8441138
#
_entry.id   573a3de7b206d50c882f812da8441138
#
_cell.length_a   1.000
_cell.length_b   1.000
_cell.length_c   1.000
_cell.angle_alpha   90.00
_cell.angle_beta   90.00
_cell.angle_gamma   90.00
#
_symmetry.space_group_name_H-M   'P 1'
#
loop_
_entity.id
_entity.type
_entity.pdbx_description
1 polymer ?
#
loop_
_entity_poly.entity_id
_entity_poly.type
_entity_poly.pdbx_seq_one_letter_code
_entity_poly.pdbx_strand_id
1 'polypeptide(L)'
;MDQPEKHVHHEVNAFQDEEMEGQGAPGGDPGPLPDIRAMSQKRNIRRLDSIVPTAGKEGADIQFNLYKGRGVAVFTSGGDSQGMNSAVRSVVRMGIYLGCKVFFINEGYQGMVDGGDNIVEANWNSVSDIIQKGGTIIGSARCSDFRKREGRLKAAFNLIERGITNLVCIGGDGSLTGANQFRKDWPGLIKELVDSKKITPETAANHPNIQIVGLVGSIDNDFCGTDMTIGTDSALQRITECIDAVVATAQSHQRSFVVEVMGRHCGYLALVAGLASEADFCFIPEWPPPVNWREILCKKLQEMRAEGQRLNIIMVAEGAIDRDGTPISADLVKDVIAKTLNYDTRCFRRLAEIHEKPTASASCWRTCLTVEVLQSCPIYWFYVGET
;
A
#
# COMPACT_ATOMS: atom_id res chain seq x y z
N MET A 1 26.72 -21.49 18.64
CA MET A 1 26.69 -22.14 17.34
C MET A 1 25.26 -22.00 16.86
N ASP A 2 24.94 -20.83 16.33
CA ASP A 2 23.60 -20.46 15.88
C ASP A 2 23.59 -20.49 14.37
N GLN A 3 22.70 -21.30 13.82
CA GLN A 3 22.42 -21.28 12.38
C GLN A 3 21.35 -20.21 12.12
N PRO A 4 21.49 -19.40 11.06
CA PRO A 4 20.49 -18.42 10.70
C PRO A 4 19.30 -19.11 10.03
N GLU A 5 18.11 -18.75 10.48
CA GLU A 5 16.82 -19.13 9.90
C GLU A 5 16.74 -18.72 8.43
N LYS A 6 16.52 -19.71 7.57
CA LYS A 6 16.22 -19.51 6.15
C LYS A 6 14.82 -18.94 6.04
N HIS A 7 14.70 -17.69 5.66
CA HIS A 7 13.44 -17.10 5.19
C HIS A 7 12.95 -17.89 3.97
N VAL A 8 11.78 -18.47 4.11
CA VAL A 8 11.08 -19.17 3.04
C VAL A 8 10.47 -18.12 2.10
N HIS A 9 11.23 -17.76 1.07
CA HIS A 9 10.70 -17.12 -0.13
C HIS A 9 10.25 -18.22 -1.07
N HIS A 10 9.08 -18.78 -0.90
CA HIS A 10 8.47 -19.68 -1.85
C HIS A 10 7.01 -19.27 -2.08
N GLU A 11 6.80 -18.77 -3.27
CA GLU A 11 5.60 -18.77 -4.12
C GLU A 11 5.39 -17.49 -4.96
N VAL A 12 6.40 -16.64 -5.10
CA VAL A 12 6.34 -15.52 -6.05
C VAL A 12 7.12 -15.81 -7.35
N ASN A 13 7.89 -16.90 -7.40
CA ASN A 13 8.80 -17.19 -8.54
C ASN A 13 8.24 -18.17 -9.59
N ALA A 14 6.94 -18.36 -9.70
CA ALA A 14 6.38 -19.20 -10.77
C ALA A 14 6.28 -18.52 -12.15
N PHE A 15 6.91 -17.35 -12.35
CA PHE A 15 6.85 -16.60 -13.62
C PHE A 15 8.23 -16.14 -14.13
N GLN A 16 9.32 -16.78 -13.74
CA GLN A 16 10.67 -16.37 -14.20
C GLN A 16 11.40 -17.36 -15.10
N ASP A 17 10.79 -18.42 -15.58
CA ASP A 17 11.47 -19.36 -16.48
C ASP A 17 10.83 -19.37 -17.88
N GLU A 18 11.03 -18.29 -18.64
CA GLU A 18 11.22 -18.36 -20.08
C GLU A 18 12.46 -17.54 -20.43
N GLU A 19 13.55 -18.27 -20.58
CA GLU A 19 14.83 -17.77 -21.05
C GLU A 19 14.66 -17.07 -22.41
N MET A 20 14.93 -15.78 -22.45
CA MET A 20 15.26 -15.09 -23.69
C MET A 20 16.78 -15.06 -23.84
N GLU A 21 17.34 -16.02 -24.54
CA GLU A 21 18.68 -15.91 -25.12
C GLU A 21 18.74 -14.71 -26.07
N GLY A 22 19.29 -13.62 -25.58
CA GLY A 22 19.60 -12.41 -26.37
C GLY A 22 21.08 -12.28 -26.59
N GLN A 23 21.54 -12.64 -27.79
CA GLN A 23 22.90 -12.35 -28.23
C GLN A 23 23.18 -10.85 -28.21
N GLY A 24 24.29 -10.46 -27.56
CA GLY A 24 24.77 -9.11 -27.50
C GLY A 24 25.23 -8.62 -28.87
N ALA A 25 24.83 -7.38 -29.21
CA ALA A 25 25.44 -6.59 -30.27
C ALA A 25 25.82 -5.22 -29.70
N PRO A 26 26.96 -4.65 -30.09
CA PRO A 26 27.46 -3.38 -29.55
C PRO A 26 26.83 -2.20 -30.28
N GLY A 27 26.36 -1.19 -29.53
CA GLY A 27 26.20 0.19 -29.99
C GLY A 27 25.12 0.41 -31.03
N GLY A 28 23.87 0.13 -30.71
CA GLY A 28 22.69 0.51 -31.49
C GLY A 28 21.77 1.39 -30.67
N ASP A 29 21.20 2.38 -31.36
CA ASP A 29 20.11 3.25 -30.90
C ASP A 29 19.09 2.46 -30.03
N PRO A 30 18.68 2.93 -28.83
CA PRO A 30 17.63 2.27 -28.09
C PRO A 30 16.35 2.34 -28.93
N GLY A 31 15.98 1.20 -29.50
CA GLY A 31 14.78 1.06 -30.31
C GLY A 31 13.53 1.63 -29.60
N PRO A 32 12.44 1.86 -30.34
CA PRO A 32 11.25 2.50 -29.81
C PRO A 32 10.77 1.75 -28.56
N LEU A 33 10.42 2.52 -27.51
CA LEU A 33 9.87 2.01 -26.27
C LEU A 33 8.77 0.98 -26.55
N PRO A 34 8.80 -0.18 -25.88
CA PRO A 34 7.80 -1.22 -26.09
C PRO A 34 6.41 -0.64 -25.82
N ASP A 35 5.49 -0.87 -26.75
CA ASP A 35 4.10 -0.43 -26.61
C ASP A 35 3.50 -1.04 -25.32
N ILE A 36 3.32 -0.19 -24.31
CA ILE A 36 2.75 -0.56 -23.00
C ILE A 36 1.36 -1.21 -23.18
N ARG A 37 0.62 -0.85 -24.24
CA ARG A 37 -0.67 -1.49 -24.56
C ARG A 37 -0.49 -2.92 -25.05
N ALA A 38 0.58 -3.20 -25.80
CA ALA A 38 0.88 -4.55 -26.28
C ALA A 38 1.39 -5.46 -25.13
N MET A 39 2.10 -4.91 -24.13
CA MET A 39 2.49 -5.64 -22.93
C MET A 39 1.28 -5.97 -22.02
N SER A 40 0.31 -5.08 -21.94
CA SER A 40 -0.94 -5.32 -21.19
C SER A 40 -1.80 -6.42 -21.85
N GLN A 41 -1.75 -6.58 -23.16
CA GLN A 41 -2.49 -7.62 -23.89
C GLN A 41 -1.82 -9.00 -23.82
N LYS A 42 -0.52 -9.09 -23.56
CA LYS A 42 0.20 -10.38 -23.41
C LYS A 42 0.13 -10.96 -21.99
N ARG A 43 -0.26 -10.19 -20.99
CA ARG A 43 -0.62 -10.77 -19.69
C ARG A 43 -1.95 -11.50 -19.89
N ASN A 44 -1.89 -12.83 -19.92
CA ASN A 44 -3.05 -13.70 -19.74
C ASN A 44 -3.57 -13.52 -18.31
N ILE A 45 -3.99 -12.31 -17.99
CA ILE A 45 -4.89 -12.07 -16.87
C ILE A 45 -6.14 -12.83 -17.28
N ARG A 46 -6.31 -14.05 -16.76
CA ARG A 46 -7.62 -14.70 -16.79
C ARG A 46 -8.54 -13.66 -16.20
N ARG A 47 -9.36 -13.06 -17.05
CA ARG A 47 -10.32 -12.04 -16.62
C ARG A 47 -11.03 -12.58 -15.40
N LEU A 48 -11.33 -11.74 -14.45
CA LEU A 48 -12.13 -12.05 -13.27
C LEU A 48 -13.43 -12.81 -13.64
N ASP A 49 -13.88 -12.69 -14.88
CA ASP A 49 -14.98 -13.45 -15.50
C ASP A 49 -14.86 -14.97 -15.31
N SER A 50 -13.65 -15.50 -15.01
CA SER A 50 -13.45 -16.92 -14.71
C SER A 50 -13.46 -17.26 -13.23
N ILE A 51 -13.46 -16.26 -12.36
CA ILE A 51 -13.47 -16.42 -10.89
C ILE A 51 -14.84 -16.04 -10.31
N VAL A 52 -15.53 -15.13 -10.93
CA VAL A 52 -16.97 -14.94 -10.68
C VAL A 52 -17.67 -16.11 -11.39
N PRO A 53 -18.36 -17.03 -10.66
CA PRO A 53 -19.27 -17.94 -11.33
C PRO A 53 -20.10 -17.05 -12.23
N THR A 54 -20.05 -17.29 -13.54
CA THR A 54 -20.87 -16.59 -14.51
C THR A 54 -22.25 -16.45 -13.89
N ALA A 55 -22.51 -15.30 -13.31
CA ALA A 55 -23.86 -14.91 -12.96
C ALA A 55 -24.57 -15.04 -14.29
N GLY A 56 -25.34 -16.10 -14.44
CA GLY A 56 -26.02 -16.39 -15.66
C GLY A 56 -26.75 -15.13 -16.05
N LYS A 57 -26.57 -14.76 -17.28
CA LYS A 57 -27.47 -13.90 -18.05
C LYS A 57 -28.28 -12.94 -17.19
N GLU A 58 -27.90 -11.67 -17.19
CA GLU A 58 -28.50 -10.56 -16.44
C GLU A 58 -28.07 -10.55 -14.96
N GLY A 59 -27.35 -9.51 -14.55
CA GLY A 59 -26.86 -9.37 -13.18
C GLY A 59 -27.98 -9.66 -12.19
N ALA A 60 -27.76 -10.60 -11.29
CA ALA A 60 -28.77 -10.96 -10.31
C ALA A 60 -29.23 -9.68 -9.62
N ASP A 61 -30.52 -9.34 -9.77
CA ASP A 61 -31.11 -8.17 -9.14
C ASP A 61 -30.84 -8.22 -7.64
N ILE A 62 -30.10 -7.24 -7.14
CA ILE A 62 -29.81 -7.11 -5.71
C ILE A 62 -31.12 -6.72 -5.02
N GLN A 63 -31.73 -7.70 -4.34
CA GLN A 63 -33.00 -7.50 -3.67
C GLN A 63 -32.81 -7.11 -2.21
N PHE A 64 -33.67 -6.21 -1.74
CA PHE A 64 -33.75 -5.85 -0.33
C PHE A 64 -34.03 -7.09 0.53
N ASN A 65 -33.32 -7.23 1.66
CA ASN A 65 -33.44 -8.36 2.60
C ASN A 65 -33.11 -9.75 2.03
N LEU A 66 -32.38 -9.87 0.95
CA LEU A 66 -32.00 -11.15 0.33
C LEU A 66 -31.28 -12.11 1.29
N TYR A 67 -30.49 -11.57 2.24
CA TYR A 67 -29.70 -12.35 3.20
C TYR A 67 -30.08 -12.09 4.65
N LYS A 68 -31.37 -11.96 4.91
CA LYS A 68 -31.90 -11.62 6.23
C LYS A 68 -31.33 -12.53 7.35
N GLY A 69 -30.77 -11.89 8.36
CA GLY A 69 -30.27 -12.53 9.59
C GLY A 69 -28.85 -13.11 9.51
N ARG A 70 -28.19 -13.09 8.35
CA ARG A 70 -26.78 -13.52 8.24
C ARG A 70 -25.86 -12.53 8.95
N GLY A 71 -24.87 -13.06 9.67
CA GLY A 71 -23.83 -12.25 10.31
C GLY A 71 -22.70 -11.92 9.34
N VAL A 72 -22.40 -10.64 9.21
CA VAL A 72 -21.29 -10.11 8.42
C VAL A 72 -20.45 -9.20 9.32
N ALA A 73 -19.14 -9.36 9.31
CA ALA A 73 -18.28 -8.44 10.03
C ALA A 73 -17.26 -7.77 9.09
N VAL A 74 -16.91 -6.53 9.38
CA VAL A 74 -15.86 -5.77 8.69
C VAL A 74 -14.80 -5.36 9.67
N PHE A 75 -13.54 -5.50 9.25
CA PHE A 75 -12.39 -5.03 10.00
C PHE A 75 -11.31 -4.49 9.08
N THR A 76 -10.51 -3.58 9.62
CA THR A 76 -9.31 -3.03 8.99
C THR A 76 -8.07 -3.57 9.69
N SER A 77 -7.02 -3.85 8.95
CA SER A 77 -5.80 -4.43 9.50
C SER A 77 -4.56 -3.97 8.74
N GLY A 78 -3.45 -3.84 9.43
CA GLY A 78 -2.20 -3.34 8.88
C GLY A 78 -2.08 -1.83 8.95
N GLY A 79 -1.36 -1.21 8.02
CA GLY A 79 -1.32 0.25 7.87
C GLY A 79 -2.68 0.77 7.41
N ASP A 80 -3.10 1.89 7.96
CA ASP A 80 -4.29 2.59 7.49
C ASP A 80 -4.01 3.29 6.15
N SER A 81 -5.05 3.43 5.34
CA SER A 81 -4.99 4.16 4.09
C SER A 81 -6.27 4.95 3.86
N GLN A 82 -6.17 6.07 3.17
CA GLN A 82 -7.31 6.91 2.84
C GLN A 82 -8.28 6.13 1.94
N GLY A 83 -9.57 6.19 2.29
CA GLY A 83 -10.61 5.43 1.62
C GLY A 83 -11.07 4.17 2.39
N MET A 84 -10.35 3.73 3.42
CA MET A 84 -10.79 2.61 4.26
C MET A 84 -12.14 2.88 4.93
N ASN A 85 -12.38 4.09 5.42
CA ASN A 85 -13.67 4.47 6.00
C ASN A 85 -14.80 4.43 4.97
N SER A 86 -14.55 4.83 3.73
CA SER A 86 -15.52 4.73 2.64
C SER A 86 -15.87 3.28 2.33
N ALA A 87 -14.87 2.39 2.35
CA ALA A 87 -15.07 0.96 2.17
C ALA A 87 -15.87 0.35 3.33
N VAL A 88 -15.52 0.67 4.59
CA VAL A 88 -16.28 0.26 5.78
C VAL A 88 -17.73 0.70 5.68
N ARG A 89 -17.97 1.97 5.32
CA ARG A 89 -19.33 2.52 5.15
C ARG A 89 -20.11 1.75 4.08
N SER A 90 -19.48 1.46 2.96
CA SER A 90 -20.12 0.73 1.85
C SER A 90 -20.51 -0.70 2.26
N VAL A 91 -19.61 -1.40 2.95
CA VAL A 91 -19.86 -2.75 3.46
C VAL A 91 -21.02 -2.75 4.45
N VAL A 92 -21.01 -1.83 5.42
CA VAL A 92 -22.07 -1.74 6.44
C VAL A 92 -23.42 -1.43 5.82
N ARG A 93 -23.51 -0.41 4.99
CA ARG A 93 -24.79 -0.01 4.38
C ARG A 93 -25.34 -1.06 3.42
N MET A 94 -24.48 -1.67 2.61
CA MET A 94 -24.90 -2.77 1.73
C MET A 94 -25.34 -3.99 2.54
N GLY A 95 -24.60 -4.36 3.58
CA GLY A 95 -24.97 -5.48 4.45
C GLY A 95 -26.34 -5.27 5.12
N ILE A 96 -26.59 -4.07 5.63
CA ILE A 96 -27.90 -3.71 6.23
C ILE A 96 -29.01 -3.74 5.17
N TYR A 97 -28.75 -3.21 3.97
CA TYR A 97 -29.72 -3.25 2.86
C TYR A 97 -30.09 -4.70 2.51
N LEU A 98 -29.14 -5.61 2.53
CA LEU A 98 -29.35 -7.03 2.28
C LEU A 98 -29.99 -7.78 3.47
N GLY A 99 -30.28 -7.10 4.57
CA GLY A 99 -30.87 -7.66 5.77
C GLY A 99 -29.91 -8.44 6.68
N CYS A 100 -28.60 -8.27 6.46
CA CYS A 100 -27.58 -8.87 7.34
C CYS A 100 -27.50 -8.13 8.68
N LYS A 101 -27.09 -8.84 9.72
CA LYS A 101 -26.53 -8.25 10.93
C LYS A 101 -25.08 -7.91 10.66
N VAL A 102 -24.73 -6.63 10.70
CA VAL A 102 -23.37 -6.19 10.40
C VAL A 102 -22.65 -5.81 11.68
N PHE A 103 -21.39 -6.24 11.80
CA PHE A 103 -20.56 -6.00 12.96
C PHE A 103 -19.28 -5.27 12.55
N PHE A 104 -18.84 -4.34 13.38
CA PHE A 104 -17.47 -3.86 13.40
C PHE A 104 -16.63 -4.82 14.24
N ILE A 105 -15.42 -5.10 13.80
CA ILE A 105 -14.36 -5.62 14.63
C ILE A 105 -13.33 -4.51 14.79
N ASN A 106 -13.35 -3.85 15.94
CA ASN A 106 -12.43 -2.79 16.25
C ASN A 106 -11.01 -3.34 16.44
N GLU A 107 -9.98 -2.52 16.16
CA GLU A 107 -8.56 -2.87 16.31
C GLU A 107 -8.15 -4.14 15.51
N GLY A 108 -8.85 -4.43 14.42
CA GLY A 108 -8.49 -5.48 13.48
C GLY A 108 -8.41 -6.87 14.09
N TYR A 109 -7.31 -7.59 13.81
CA TYR A 109 -7.11 -8.93 14.35
C TYR A 109 -6.98 -8.98 15.87
N GLN A 110 -6.49 -7.90 16.50
CA GLN A 110 -6.40 -7.85 17.96
C GLN A 110 -7.79 -7.90 18.58
N GLY A 111 -8.69 -7.04 18.14
CA GLY A 111 -10.06 -7.04 18.66
C GLY A 111 -10.84 -8.30 18.29
N MET A 112 -10.50 -8.97 17.19
CA MET A 112 -11.09 -10.27 16.85
C MET A 112 -10.67 -11.35 17.86
N VAL A 113 -9.41 -11.34 18.32
CA VAL A 113 -8.88 -12.27 19.32
C VAL A 113 -9.41 -11.96 20.71
N ASP A 114 -9.47 -10.69 21.07
CA ASP A 114 -9.94 -10.25 22.40
C ASP A 114 -11.45 -10.40 22.56
N GLY A 115 -12.21 -10.21 21.48
CA GLY A 115 -13.66 -10.34 21.48
C GLY A 115 -14.37 -9.27 22.32
N GLY A 116 -15.48 -9.64 22.94
CA GLY A 116 -16.22 -8.75 23.85
C GLY A 116 -16.67 -7.43 23.18
N ASP A 117 -16.29 -6.32 23.79
CA ASP A 117 -16.64 -4.98 23.34
C ASP A 117 -15.94 -4.55 22.05
N ASN A 118 -14.98 -5.32 21.55
CA ASN A 118 -14.34 -5.04 20.26
C ASN A 118 -15.20 -5.50 19.07
N ILE A 119 -16.21 -6.35 19.30
CA ILE A 119 -17.13 -6.80 18.24
C ILE A 119 -18.50 -6.17 18.48
N VAL A 120 -18.78 -5.08 17.79
CA VAL A 120 -19.95 -4.23 18.00
C VAL A 120 -20.89 -4.28 16.80
N GLU A 121 -22.19 -4.46 17.05
CA GLU A 121 -23.18 -4.41 15.98
C GLU A 121 -23.30 -2.98 15.43
N ALA A 122 -23.15 -2.88 14.13
CA ALA A 122 -23.23 -1.62 13.39
C ALA A 122 -24.68 -1.34 12.94
N ASN A 123 -25.06 -0.07 12.94
CA ASN A 123 -26.31 0.39 12.37
C ASN A 123 -26.06 1.39 11.24
N TRP A 124 -27.10 1.82 10.56
CA TRP A 124 -27.00 2.76 9.43
C TRP A 124 -26.30 4.08 9.79
N ASN A 125 -26.52 4.57 11.00
CA ASN A 125 -25.95 5.83 11.47
C ASN A 125 -24.52 5.68 11.97
N SER A 126 -24.07 4.49 12.35
CA SER A 126 -22.70 4.23 12.82
C SER A 126 -21.64 4.62 11.78
N VAL A 127 -22.01 4.71 10.51
CA VAL A 127 -21.13 5.08 9.40
C VAL A 127 -21.51 6.41 8.75
N SER A 128 -22.24 7.27 9.47
CA SER A 128 -22.50 8.63 9.03
C SER A 128 -21.24 9.48 9.20
N ASP A 129 -21.02 10.42 8.28
CA ASP A 129 -19.94 11.43 8.30
C ASP A 129 -18.52 10.85 8.39
N ILE A 130 -18.30 9.66 7.80
CA ILE A 130 -16.96 9.02 7.79
C ILE A 130 -16.33 8.93 6.40
N ILE A 131 -17.09 9.17 5.33
CA ILE A 131 -16.62 8.98 3.95
C ILE A 131 -15.43 9.87 3.60
N GLN A 132 -15.39 11.09 4.14
CA GLN A 132 -14.36 12.08 3.91
C GLN A 132 -13.19 11.98 4.90
N LYS A 133 -13.31 11.14 5.93
CA LYS A 133 -12.26 11.00 6.95
C LYS A 133 -11.21 10.02 6.48
N GLY A 134 -9.94 10.41 6.56
CA GLY A 134 -8.80 9.52 6.37
C GLY A 134 -8.64 8.53 7.53
N GLY A 135 -7.73 7.59 7.36
CA GLY A 135 -7.51 6.53 8.34
C GLY A 135 -8.66 5.52 8.42
N THR A 136 -8.84 4.93 9.58
CA THR A 136 -9.92 3.98 9.86
C THR A 136 -10.57 4.23 11.21
N ILE A 137 -11.89 4.44 11.24
CA ILE A 137 -12.64 4.73 12.47
C ILE A 137 -12.75 3.51 13.40
N ILE A 138 -12.61 2.30 12.85
CA ILE A 138 -12.68 1.05 13.61
C ILE A 138 -11.31 0.60 14.10
N GLY A 139 -10.26 1.39 13.86
CA GLY A 139 -8.91 1.13 14.32
C GLY A 139 -8.22 -0.03 13.59
N SER A 140 -6.92 -0.11 13.79
CA SER A 140 -6.07 -1.18 13.25
C SER A 140 -4.91 -1.41 14.20
N ALA A 141 -4.77 -2.63 14.70
CA ALA A 141 -3.68 -3.01 15.58
C ALA A 141 -2.95 -4.24 15.06
N ARG A 142 -1.64 -4.27 15.33
CA ARG A 142 -0.82 -5.47 15.06
C ARG A 142 -1.12 -6.51 16.14
N CYS A 143 -1.46 -7.74 15.71
CA CYS A 143 -1.75 -8.85 16.61
C CYS A 143 -0.74 -9.98 16.44
N SER A 144 0.14 -10.15 17.45
CA SER A 144 1.07 -11.27 17.49
C SER A 144 0.37 -12.60 17.79
N ASP A 145 -0.70 -12.55 18.55
CA ASP A 145 -1.42 -13.75 18.99
C ASP A 145 -2.20 -14.38 17.84
N PHE A 146 -2.72 -13.60 16.88
CA PHE A 146 -3.40 -14.15 15.72
C PHE A 146 -2.46 -14.97 14.82
N ARG A 147 -1.16 -14.72 14.85
CA ARG A 147 -0.15 -15.55 14.15
C ARG A 147 -0.06 -16.96 14.74
N LYS A 148 -0.39 -17.13 16.02
CA LYS A 148 -0.43 -18.40 16.73
C LYS A 148 -1.79 -19.08 16.55
N ARG A 149 -1.80 -20.42 16.58
CA ARG A 149 -3.05 -21.18 16.45
C ARG A 149 -4.05 -20.86 17.57
N GLU A 150 -3.56 -20.68 18.80
CA GLU A 150 -4.39 -20.36 19.97
C GLU A 150 -5.17 -19.04 19.80
N GLY A 151 -4.51 -18.00 19.24
CA GLY A 151 -5.18 -16.73 18.93
C GLY A 151 -6.24 -16.89 17.87
N ARG A 152 -5.96 -17.64 16.79
CA ARG A 152 -6.98 -17.95 15.77
C ARG A 152 -8.14 -18.76 16.32
N LEU A 153 -7.89 -19.64 17.29
CA LEU A 153 -8.95 -20.42 17.98
C LEU A 153 -9.87 -19.50 18.79
N LYS A 154 -9.29 -18.53 19.53
CA LYS A 154 -10.07 -17.51 20.25
C LYS A 154 -10.89 -16.66 19.28
N ALA A 155 -10.27 -16.19 18.21
CA ALA A 155 -10.94 -15.42 17.17
C ALA A 155 -12.13 -16.17 16.56
N ALA A 156 -11.95 -17.45 16.23
CA ALA A 156 -13.02 -18.30 15.71
C ALA A 156 -14.18 -18.44 16.72
N PHE A 157 -13.87 -18.66 17.98
CA PHE A 157 -14.88 -18.73 19.03
C PHE A 157 -15.71 -17.45 19.14
N ASN A 158 -15.03 -16.28 19.17
CA ASN A 158 -15.69 -14.97 19.29
C ASN A 158 -16.61 -14.67 18.10
N LEU A 159 -16.21 -15.07 16.88
CA LEU A 159 -17.05 -14.90 15.68
C LEU A 159 -18.28 -15.82 15.71
N ILE A 160 -18.10 -17.06 16.11
CA ILE A 160 -19.18 -18.04 16.19
C ILE A 160 -20.21 -17.63 17.25
N GLU A 161 -19.76 -17.15 18.42
CA GLU A 161 -20.63 -16.65 19.49
C GLU A 161 -21.55 -15.53 19.01
N ARG A 162 -21.08 -14.68 18.09
CA ARG A 162 -21.86 -13.58 17.48
C ARG A 162 -22.64 -14.01 16.22
N GLY A 163 -22.54 -15.28 15.80
CA GLY A 163 -23.18 -15.78 14.59
C GLY A 163 -22.61 -15.19 13.30
N ILE A 164 -21.33 -14.77 13.31
CA ILE A 164 -20.66 -14.18 12.15
C ILE A 164 -20.12 -15.31 11.27
N THR A 165 -20.60 -15.35 10.03
CA THR A 165 -20.20 -16.34 9.01
C THR A 165 -19.45 -15.73 7.84
N ASN A 166 -19.45 -14.40 7.73
CA ASN A 166 -18.87 -13.66 6.62
C ASN A 166 -17.97 -12.55 7.17
N LEU A 167 -16.76 -12.46 6.64
CA LEU A 167 -15.80 -11.43 7.00
C LEU A 167 -15.41 -10.59 5.78
N VAL A 168 -15.28 -9.29 5.98
CA VAL A 168 -14.65 -8.38 5.04
C VAL A 168 -13.38 -7.85 5.70
N CYS A 169 -12.23 -8.23 5.16
CA CYS A 169 -10.92 -7.78 5.58
C CYS A 169 -10.46 -6.64 4.68
N ILE A 170 -10.18 -5.47 5.24
CA ILE A 170 -9.62 -4.34 4.49
C ILE A 170 -8.19 -4.12 4.96
N GLY A 171 -7.21 -4.31 4.08
CA GLY A 171 -5.81 -4.15 4.44
C GLY A 171 -4.84 -4.59 3.36
N GLY A 172 -3.54 -4.50 3.67
CA GLY A 172 -2.46 -4.88 2.76
C GLY A 172 -2.17 -6.37 2.77
N ASP A 173 -1.07 -6.75 2.12
CA ASP A 173 -0.66 -8.14 1.86
C ASP A 173 -0.66 -9.02 3.10
N GLY A 174 0.05 -8.62 4.15
CA GLY A 174 0.11 -9.41 5.39
C GLY A 174 -1.25 -9.65 6.03
N SER A 175 -2.17 -8.70 5.91
CA SER A 175 -3.53 -8.81 6.44
C SER A 175 -4.38 -9.78 5.63
N LEU A 176 -4.31 -9.69 4.31
CA LEU A 176 -5.05 -10.58 3.41
C LEU A 176 -4.51 -12.02 3.44
N THR A 177 -3.20 -12.18 3.56
CA THR A 177 -2.54 -13.48 3.78
C THR A 177 -3.00 -14.10 5.11
N GLY A 178 -3.07 -13.31 6.19
CA GLY A 178 -3.61 -13.75 7.48
C GLY A 178 -5.07 -14.19 7.40
N ALA A 179 -5.89 -13.46 6.66
CA ALA A 179 -7.29 -13.80 6.41
C ALA A 179 -7.44 -15.14 5.65
N ASN A 180 -6.62 -15.34 4.62
CA ASN A 180 -6.61 -16.60 3.85
C ASN A 180 -6.14 -17.79 4.70
N GLN A 181 -5.12 -17.59 5.56
CA GLN A 181 -4.69 -18.61 6.50
C GLN A 181 -5.80 -18.96 7.49
N PHE A 182 -6.49 -17.98 8.03
CA PHE A 182 -7.62 -18.18 8.92
C PHE A 182 -8.75 -18.98 8.27
N ARG A 183 -9.07 -18.67 7.01
CA ARG A 183 -10.05 -19.42 6.21
C ARG A 183 -9.62 -20.88 6.00
N LYS A 184 -8.33 -21.13 5.71
CA LYS A 184 -7.80 -22.49 5.55
C LYS A 184 -7.84 -23.29 6.85
N ASP A 185 -7.56 -22.64 7.98
CA ASP A 185 -7.53 -23.28 9.30
C ASP A 185 -8.94 -23.53 9.87
N TRP A 186 -9.95 -22.83 9.37
CA TRP A 186 -11.29 -22.81 9.95
C TRP A 186 -11.89 -24.18 10.24
N PRO A 187 -11.88 -25.19 9.35
CA PRO A 187 -12.44 -26.50 9.65
C PRO A 187 -11.74 -27.19 10.82
N GLY A 188 -10.43 -27.02 10.94
CA GLY A 188 -9.64 -27.54 12.05
C GLY A 188 -9.93 -26.83 13.37
N LEU A 189 -10.14 -25.49 13.32
CA LEU A 189 -10.50 -24.71 14.50
C LEU A 189 -11.89 -25.07 15.03
N ILE A 190 -12.87 -25.27 14.13
CA ILE A 190 -14.21 -25.72 14.51
C ILE A 190 -14.15 -27.06 15.21
N LYS A 191 -13.43 -28.04 14.67
CA LYS A 191 -13.27 -29.36 15.29
C LYS A 191 -12.68 -29.26 16.69
N GLU A 192 -11.63 -28.48 16.85
CA GLU A 192 -10.97 -28.27 18.14
C GLU A 192 -11.89 -27.58 19.18
N LEU A 193 -12.73 -26.64 18.74
CA LEU A 193 -13.73 -25.98 19.58
C LEU A 193 -14.84 -26.97 20.05
N VAL A 194 -15.26 -27.90 19.21
CA VAL A 194 -16.19 -28.97 19.57
C VAL A 194 -15.54 -29.96 20.54
N ASP A 195 -14.33 -30.42 20.24
CA ASP A 195 -13.59 -31.37 21.09
C ASP A 195 -13.31 -30.79 22.49
N SER A 196 -13.04 -29.47 22.56
CA SER A 196 -12.87 -28.74 23.83
C SER A 196 -14.19 -28.36 24.52
N LYS A 197 -15.35 -28.75 23.96
CA LYS A 197 -16.70 -28.44 24.48
C LYS A 197 -17.01 -26.94 24.62
N LYS A 198 -16.33 -26.09 23.86
CA LYS A 198 -16.59 -24.65 23.83
C LYS A 198 -17.80 -24.29 22.95
N ILE A 199 -18.07 -25.10 21.94
CA ILE A 199 -19.26 -24.96 21.09
C ILE A 199 -19.98 -26.31 20.98
N THR A 200 -21.28 -26.25 20.69
CA THR A 200 -22.07 -27.48 20.47
C THR A 200 -21.90 -27.99 19.04
N PRO A 201 -22.09 -29.29 18.78
CA PRO A 201 -22.07 -29.83 17.42
C PRO A 201 -23.08 -29.17 16.47
N GLU A 202 -24.22 -28.74 17.00
CA GLU A 202 -25.24 -28.02 16.24
C GLU A 202 -24.73 -26.64 15.79
N THR A 203 -24.05 -25.91 16.69
CA THR A 203 -23.40 -24.61 16.37
C THR A 203 -22.31 -24.79 15.32
N ALA A 204 -21.51 -25.85 15.44
CA ALA A 204 -20.50 -26.20 14.43
C ALA A 204 -21.12 -26.50 13.07
N ALA A 205 -22.24 -27.21 13.02
CA ALA A 205 -22.95 -27.47 11.75
C ALA A 205 -23.50 -26.22 11.08
N ASN A 206 -23.82 -25.17 11.85
CA ASN A 206 -24.26 -23.87 11.33
C ASN A 206 -23.10 -22.99 10.84
N HIS A 207 -21.85 -23.33 11.20
CA HIS A 207 -20.64 -22.56 10.85
C HIS A 207 -19.57 -23.44 10.15
N PRO A 208 -19.93 -24.27 9.15
CA PRO A 208 -19.00 -25.22 8.54
C PRO A 208 -17.82 -24.53 7.86
N ASN A 209 -18.05 -23.34 7.33
CA ASN A 209 -17.08 -22.53 6.61
C ASN A 209 -17.24 -21.06 6.97
N ILE A 210 -16.14 -20.32 6.96
CA ILE A 210 -16.16 -18.87 7.01
C ILE A 210 -15.91 -18.33 5.60
N GLN A 211 -16.74 -17.37 5.17
CA GLN A 211 -16.56 -16.67 3.92
C GLN A 211 -15.76 -15.41 4.17
N ILE A 212 -14.65 -15.24 3.47
CA ILE A 212 -13.78 -14.05 3.65
C ILE A 212 -13.60 -13.38 2.30
N VAL A 213 -13.86 -12.07 2.27
CA VAL A 213 -13.57 -11.18 1.15
C VAL A 213 -12.50 -10.19 1.58
N GLY A 214 -11.45 -10.06 0.77
CA GLY A 214 -10.39 -9.08 0.97
C GLY A 214 -10.61 -7.84 0.09
N LEU A 215 -10.47 -6.65 0.69
CA LEU A 215 -10.34 -5.39 -0.03
C LEU A 215 -8.92 -4.88 0.19
N VAL A 216 -8.23 -4.53 -0.89
CA VAL A 216 -6.82 -4.15 -0.82
C VAL A 216 -6.69 -2.70 -0.38
N GLY A 217 -6.32 -2.50 0.89
CA GLY A 217 -6.03 -1.20 1.49
C GLY A 217 -4.52 -1.03 1.66
N SER A 218 -3.93 -0.22 0.78
CA SER A 218 -2.50 0.13 0.77
C SER A 218 -2.31 1.37 -0.10
N ILE A 219 -1.29 2.18 0.19
CA ILE A 219 -0.89 3.28 -0.70
C ILE A 219 0.11 2.83 -1.76
N ASP A 220 0.79 1.70 -1.56
CA ASP A 220 1.97 1.29 -2.33
C ASP A 220 1.64 0.85 -3.76
N ASN A 221 0.41 0.40 -4.00
CA ASN A 221 -0.05 -0.18 -5.27
C ASN A 221 0.77 -1.40 -5.73
N ASP A 222 1.21 -2.22 -4.76
CA ASP A 222 2.13 -3.36 -4.94
C ASP A 222 1.41 -4.71 -5.12
N PHE A 223 0.11 -4.69 -5.44
CA PHE A 223 -0.70 -5.90 -5.59
C PHE A 223 -0.91 -6.33 -7.03
N CYS A 224 -0.49 -7.54 -7.37
CA CYS A 224 -0.79 -8.15 -8.66
C CYS A 224 -2.30 -8.43 -8.79
N GLY A 225 -2.88 -8.03 -9.93
CA GLY A 225 -4.30 -8.25 -10.22
C GLY A 225 -5.25 -7.18 -9.65
N THR A 226 -4.72 -6.16 -9.01
CA THR A 226 -5.44 -4.97 -8.58
C THR A 226 -4.94 -3.79 -9.40
N ASP A 227 -5.82 -3.05 -10.05
CA ASP A 227 -5.43 -1.89 -10.87
C ASP A 227 -4.98 -0.74 -9.98
N MET A 228 -5.73 -0.48 -8.90
CA MET A 228 -5.42 0.56 -7.92
C MET A 228 -5.88 0.13 -6.53
N THR A 229 -4.98 0.18 -5.56
CA THR A 229 -5.30 -0.13 -4.16
C THR A 229 -5.96 1.06 -3.46
N ILE A 230 -6.75 0.77 -2.43
CA ILE A 230 -7.41 1.80 -1.62
C ILE A 230 -6.33 2.64 -0.92
N GLY A 231 -6.25 3.92 -1.28
CA GLY A 231 -5.30 4.86 -0.72
C GLY A 231 -4.24 5.37 -1.69
N THR A 232 -3.97 4.67 -2.79
CA THR A 232 -2.96 5.06 -3.78
C THR A 232 -3.24 6.43 -4.39
N ASP A 233 -4.47 6.69 -4.84
CA ASP A 233 -4.84 7.95 -5.48
C ASP A 233 -4.69 9.14 -4.52
N SER A 234 -5.13 8.97 -3.27
CA SER A 234 -4.94 10.00 -2.23
C SER A 234 -3.46 10.26 -1.92
N ALA A 235 -2.63 9.20 -1.93
CA ALA A 235 -1.19 9.35 -1.76
C ALA A 235 -0.56 10.12 -2.92
N LEU A 236 -0.91 9.78 -4.16
CA LEU A 236 -0.45 10.48 -5.37
C LEU A 236 -0.82 11.95 -5.34
N GLN A 237 -2.06 12.29 -4.99
CA GLN A 237 -2.48 13.68 -4.87
C GLN A 237 -1.61 14.46 -3.88
N ARG A 238 -1.33 13.88 -2.70
CA ARG A 238 -0.50 14.54 -1.68
C ARG A 238 0.95 14.67 -2.11
N ILE A 239 1.50 13.67 -2.75
CA ILE A 239 2.85 13.73 -3.30
C ILE A 239 2.95 14.88 -4.32
N THR A 240 2.00 14.95 -5.25
CA THR A 240 1.97 16.00 -6.28
C THR A 240 1.81 17.39 -5.68
N GLU A 241 0.87 17.57 -4.73
CA GLU A 241 0.71 18.85 -4.01
C GLU A 241 2.01 19.30 -3.30
N CYS A 242 2.73 18.36 -2.68
CA CYS A 242 4.01 18.68 -2.04
C CYS A 242 5.09 19.06 -3.05
N ILE A 243 5.14 18.39 -4.21
CA ILE A 243 6.10 18.71 -5.25
C ILE A 243 5.77 20.09 -5.85
N ASP A 244 4.51 20.37 -6.14
CA ASP A 244 4.07 21.68 -6.66
C ASP A 244 4.48 22.83 -5.71
N ALA A 245 4.36 22.60 -4.40
CA ALA A 245 4.77 23.59 -3.41
C ALA A 245 6.28 23.88 -3.44
N VAL A 246 7.14 22.89 -3.76
CA VAL A 246 8.59 23.09 -3.81
C VAL A 246 9.09 23.56 -5.18
N VAL A 247 8.35 23.33 -6.27
CA VAL A 247 8.71 23.74 -7.63
C VAL A 247 8.94 25.24 -7.71
N ALA A 248 8.04 26.05 -7.15
CA ALA A 248 8.14 27.50 -7.20
C ALA A 248 9.42 28.00 -6.52
N THR A 249 9.78 27.47 -5.36
CA THR A 249 11.01 27.83 -4.66
C THR A 249 12.26 27.27 -5.34
N ALA A 250 12.17 26.08 -5.95
CA ALA A 250 13.25 25.50 -6.73
C ALA A 250 13.64 26.40 -7.92
N GLN A 251 12.64 26.85 -8.67
CA GLN A 251 12.82 27.73 -9.82
C GLN A 251 13.41 29.10 -9.41
N SER A 252 12.91 29.68 -8.32
CA SER A 252 13.37 30.99 -7.82
C SER A 252 14.84 30.96 -7.41
N HIS A 253 15.29 29.90 -6.76
CA HIS A 253 16.61 29.78 -6.15
C HIS A 253 17.60 28.90 -6.93
N GLN A 254 17.26 28.42 -8.11
CA GLN A 254 18.09 27.50 -8.91
C GLN A 254 18.49 26.23 -8.13
N ARG A 255 17.50 25.57 -7.52
CA ARG A 255 17.72 24.39 -6.67
C ARG A 255 17.39 23.11 -7.42
N SER A 256 18.09 22.05 -7.05
CA SER A 256 17.70 20.68 -7.39
C SER A 256 17.09 20.01 -6.14
N PHE A 257 15.94 19.37 -6.32
CA PHE A 257 15.26 18.64 -5.27
C PHE A 257 15.35 17.14 -5.53
N VAL A 258 15.73 16.40 -4.55
CA VAL A 258 15.63 14.92 -4.53
C VAL A 258 14.47 14.56 -3.64
N VAL A 259 13.48 13.91 -4.22
CA VAL A 259 12.21 13.59 -3.55
C VAL A 259 12.11 12.08 -3.44
N GLU A 260 12.15 11.56 -2.22
CA GLU A 260 11.94 10.13 -1.95
C GLU A 260 10.49 9.89 -1.62
N VAL A 261 9.91 8.88 -2.28
CA VAL A 261 8.50 8.54 -2.19
C VAL A 261 8.36 7.12 -1.65
N MET A 262 7.45 6.91 -0.71
CA MET A 262 7.10 5.59 -0.21
C MET A 262 6.60 4.68 -1.35
N GLY A 263 6.55 3.39 -1.09
CA GLY A 263 6.05 2.39 -2.03
C GLY A 263 6.71 1.03 -1.83
N ARG A 264 7.55 0.88 -0.79
CA ARG A 264 8.34 -0.33 -0.53
C ARG A 264 9.10 -0.78 -1.78
N HIS A 265 8.69 -1.91 -2.38
CA HIS A 265 9.32 -2.50 -3.57
C HIS A 265 8.60 -2.14 -4.88
N CYS A 266 7.64 -1.22 -4.83
CA CYS A 266 6.87 -0.76 -5.99
C CYS A 266 7.19 0.70 -6.31
N GLY A 267 7.56 0.97 -7.55
CA GLY A 267 7.87 2.31 -8.04
C GLY A 267 6.67 3.09 -8.55
N TYR A 268 5.45 2.58 -8.42
CA TYR A 268 4.25 3.18 -8.99
C TYR A 268 4.03 4.64 -8.55
N LEU A 269 4.10 4.90 -7.25
CA LEU A 269 3.91 6.25 -6.70
C LEU A 269 4.98 7.22 -7.22
N ALA A 270 6.25 6.81 -7.19
CA ALA A 270 7.36 7.64 -7.65
C ALA A 270 7.27 7.91 -9.16
N LEU A 271 6.92 6.90 -9.96
CA LEU A 271 6.82 7.04 -11.42
C LEU A 271 5.67 7.96 -11.82
N VAL A 272 4.47 7.73 -11.26
CA VAL A 272 3.28 8.52 -11.63
C VAL A 272 3.40 9.97 -11.12
N ALA A 273 3.89 10.16 -9.88
CA ALA A 273 4.16 11.49 -9.37
C ALA A 273 5.27 12.20 -10.17
N GLY A 274 6.31 11.46 -10.57
CA GLY A 274 7.38 11.99 -11.42
C GLY A 274 6.89 12.45 -12.80
N LEU A 275 5.98 11.68 -13.41
CA LEU A 275 5.34 12.09 -14.67
C LEU A 275 4.44 13.32 -14.50
N ALA A 276 3.67 13.36 -13.40
CA ALA A 276 2.76 14.49 -13.13
C ALA A 276 3.50 15.78 -12.80
N SER A 277 4.70 15.70 -12.24
CA SER A 277 5.52 16.85 -11.83
C SER A 277 6.65 17.19 -12.82
N GLU A 278 6.68 16.55 -13.99
CA GLU A 278 7.73 16.75 -14.99
C GLU A 278 9.15 16.52 -14.43
N ALA A 279 9.31 15.46 -13.60
CA ALA A 279 10.60 15.17 -12.99
C ALA A 279 11.67 14.81 -14.04
N ASP A 280 12.87 15.34 -13.86
CA ASP A 280 14.00 15.13 -14.77
C ASP A 280 14.58 13.70 -14.70
N PHE A 281 14.45 13.08 -13.52
CA PHE A 281 14.88 11.70 -13.26
C PHE A 281 13.91 10.99 -12.33
N CYS A 282 13.74 9.68 -12.55
CA CYS A 282 12.97 8.80 -11.65
C CYS A 282 13.70 7.48 -11.47
N PHE A 283 14.03 7.15 -10.22
CA PHE A 283 14.60 5.87 -9.84
C PHE A 283 13.53 4.98 -9.24
N ILE A 284 13.27 3.82 -9.88
CA ILE A 284 12.27 2.85 -9.46
C ILE A 284 12.87 1.44 -9.38
N PRO A 285 12.39 0.57 -8.49
CA PRO A 285 12.92 -0.78 -8.34
C PRO A 285 12.71 -1.65 -9.58
N GLU A 286 11.63 -1.44 -10.32
CA GLU A 286 11.28 -2.23 -11.52
C GLU A 286 12.20 -1.95 -12.71
N TRP A 287 12.92 -0.83 -12.68
CA TRP A 287 13.86 -0.44 -13.72
C TRP A 287 15.18 0.05 -13.14
N PRO A 288 16.02 -0.89 -12.65
CA PRO A 288 17.32 -0.53 -12.09
C PRO A 288 18.20 0.20 -13.11
N PRO A 289 18.76 1.37 -12.75
CA PRO A 289 19.60 2.14 -13.64
C PRO A 289 20.93 1.42 -13.89
N PRO A 290 21.66 1.75 -15.00
CA PRO A 290 22.97 1.17 -15.28
C PRO A 290 23.99 1.53 -14.18
N VAL A 291 25.07 0.74 -14.08
CA VAL A 291 26.10 0.90 -13.03
C VAL A 291 26.71 2.32 -12.98
N ASN A 292 26.82 2.97 -14.12
CA ASN A 292 27.33 4.35 -14.25
C ASN A 292 26.25 5.43 -14.10
N TRP A 293 25.13 5.13 -13.46
CA TRP A 293 24.02 6.06 -13.31
C TRP A 293 24.41 7.41 -12.66
N ARG A 294 25.42 7.38 -11.77
CA ARG A 294 25.91 8.59 -11.09
C ARG A 294 26.46 9.60 -12.07
N GLU A 295 27.26 9.13 -13.02
CA GLU A 295 27.86 9.96 -14.07
C GLU A 295 26.78 10.47 -15.04
N ILE A 296 25.86 9.60 -15.44
CA ILE A 296 24.73 9.94 -16.31
C ILE A 296 23.88 11.04 -15.69
N LEU A 297 23.50 10.87 -14.42
CA LEU A 297 22.71 11.87 -13.68
C LEU A 297 23.43 13.21 -13.62
N CYS A 298 24.68 13.23 -13.17
CA CYS A 298 25.43 14.47 -13.00
C CYS A 298 25.68 15.18 -14.33
N LYS A 299 26.01 14.44 -15.41
CA LYS A 299 26.19 14.98 -16.74
C LYS A 299 24.88 15.63 -17.25
N LYS A 300 23.77 14.94 -17.12
CA LYS A 300 22.46 15.46 -17.51
C LYS A 300 22.11 16.74 -16.76
N LEU A 301 22.31 16.79 -15.45
CA LEU A 301 22.08 18.01 -14.66
C LEU A 301 22.98 19.17 -15.08
N GLN A 302 24.24 18.91 -15.45
CA GLN A 302 25.15 19.92 -15.96
C GLN A 302 24.68 20.49 -17.32
N GLU A 303 24.27 19.61 -18.24
CA GLU A 303 23.73 19.98 -19.54
C GLU A 303 22.50 20.87 -19.36
N MET A 304 21.54 20.47 -18.57
CA MET A 304 20.31 21.23 -18.29
C MET A 304 20.62 22.60 -17.67
N ARG A 305 21.60 22.68 -16.76
CA ARG A 305 22.06 23.97 -16.20
C ARG A 305 22.74 24.85 -17.23
N ALA A 306 23.53 24.28 -18.14
CA ALA A 306 24.17 25.03 -19.23
C ALA A 306 23.15 25.61 -20.22
N GLU A 307 22.03 24.92 -20.41
CA GLU A 307 20.88 25.38 -21.21
C GLU A 307 20.01 26.42 -20.48
N GLY A 308 20.32 26.75 -19.23
CA GLY A 308 19.63 27.76 -18.44
C GLY A 308 18.45 27.24 -17.59
N GLN A 309 18.29 25.92 -17.49
CA GLN A 309 17.26 25.36 -16.61
C GLN A 309 17.57 25.67 -15.15
N ARG A 310 16.59 26.23 -14.44
CA ARG A 310 16.77 26.72 -13.06
C ARG A 310 16.34 25.73 -11.99
N LEU A 311 15.56 24.73 -12.35
CA LEU A 311 14.92 23.78 -11.47
C LEU A 311 15.29 22.37 -11.93
N ASN A 312 15.55 21.47 -10.99
CA ASN A 312 15.59 20.03 -11.26
C ASN A 312 14.86 19.26 -10.16
N ILE A 313 14.08 18.28 -10.58
CA ILE A 313 13.37 17.37 -9.69
C ILE A 313 13.83 15.95 -10.01
N ILE A 314 14.32 15.27 -8.99
CA ILE A 314 14.75 13.87 -9.05
C ILE A 314 13.87 13.05 -8.12
N MET A 315 13.09 12.12 -8.69
CA MET A 315 12.25 11.22 -7.91
C MET A 315 13.00 9.95 -7.58
N VAL A 316 12.83 9.47 -6.34
CA VAL A 316 13.42 8.22 -5.87
C VAL A 316 12.34 7.40 -5.19
N ALA A 317 12.06 6.19 -5.66
CA ALA A 317 11.21 5.27 -4.93
C ALA A 317 11.98 4.71 -3.72
N GLU A 318 11.32 4.52 -2.58
CA GLU A 318 11.89 3.96 -1.34
C GLU A 318 12.66 2.66 -1.58
N GLY A 319 12.16 1.83 -2.49
CA GLY A 319 12.78 0.54 -2.82
C GLY A 319 13.68 0.57 -4.05
N ALA A 320 14.10 1.77 -4.54
CA ALA A 320 14.95 1.87 -5.72
C ALA A 320 16.31 1.17 -5.49
N ILE A 321 16.76 0.41 -6.47
CA ILE A 321 18.02 -0.32 -6.46
C ILE A 321 18.77 -0.09 -7.77
N ASP A 322 20.10 -0.22 -7.75
CA ASP A 322 20.88 -0.33 -8.96
C ASP A 322 20.96 -1.78 -9.47
N ARG A 323 21.64 -1.98 -10.60
CA ARG A 323 21.76 -3.33 -11.21
C ARG A 323 22.51 -4.34 -10.33
N ASP A 324 23.31 -3.87 -9.39
CA ASP A 324 24.03 -4.72 -8.44
C ASP A 324 23.19 -5.01 -7.19
N GLY A 325 21.93 -4.52 -7.14
CA GLY A 325 21.03 -4.67 -6.00
C GLY A 325 21.33 -3.71 -4.85
N THR A 326 22.19 -2.69 -5.08
CA THR A 326 22.50 -1.70 -4.04
C THR A 326 21.35 -0.68 -3.94
N PRO A 327 20.82 -0.39 -2.73
CA PRO A 327 19.75 0.60 -2.57
C PRO A 327 20.20 2.00 -3.02
N ILE A 328 19.28 2.68 -3.71
CA ILE A 328 19.42 4.08 -4.12
C ILE A 328 18.45 4.90 -3.26
N SER A 329 18.97 5.62 -2.27
CA SER A 329 18.18 6.53 -1.43
C SER A 329 18.32 7.98 -1.87
N ALA A 330 17.41 8.86 -1.44
CA ALA A 330 17.52 10.28 -1.68
C ALA A 330 18.83 10.86 -1.13
N ASP A 331 19.27 10.42 0.05
CA ASP A 331 20.56 10.84 0.64
C ASP A 331 21.73 10.46 -0.25
N LEU A 332 21.74 9.24 -0.80
CA LEU A 332 22.80 8.81 -1.72
C LEU A 332 22.83 9.66 -2.99
N VAL A 333 21.67 9.90 -3.60
CA VAL A 333 21.55 10.72 -4.82
C VAL A 333 22.03 12.14 -4.55
N LYS A 334 21.59 12.73 -3.44
CA LYS A 334 22.02 14.05 -3.00
C LYS A 334 23.54 14.13 -2.85
N ASP A 335 24.14 13.17 -2.16
CA ASP A 335 25.59 13.14 -1.93
C ASP A 335 26.39 13.00 -3.23
N VAL A 336 25.91 12.20 -4.17
CA VAL A 336 26.50 12.05 -5.51
C VAL A 336 26.49 13.39 -6.25
N ILE A 337 25.34 14.09 -6.29
CA ILE A 337 25.20 15.38 -6.96
C ILE A 337 26.08 16.43 -6.28
N ALA A 338 26.05 16.52 -4.96
CA ALA A 338 26.82 17.49 -4.19
C ALA A 338 28.32 17.35 -4.41
N LYS A 339 28.85 16.12 -4.33
CA LYS A 339 30.28 15.84 -4.52
C LYS A 339 30.74 16.09 -5.95
N THR A 340 29.94 15.68 -6.93
CA THR A 340 30.34 15.77 -8.36
C THR A 340 30.19 17.18 -8.91
N LEU A 341 29.16 17.90 -8.52
CA LEU A 341 28.87 19.25 -9.01
C LEU A 341 29.40 20.36 -8.09
N ASN A 342 30.08 19.99 -7.02
CA ASN A 342 30.65 20.91 -6.02
C ASN A 342 29.60 21.86 -5.43
N TYR A 343 28.39 21.35 -5.18
CA TYR A 343 27.30 22.11 -4.57
C TYR A 343 27.48 22.20 -3.06
N ASP A 344 27.13 23.36 -2.50
CA ASP A 344 27.16 23.56 -1.05
C ASP A 344 26.04 22.75 -0.38
N THR A 345 26.45 21.75 0.43
CA THR A 345 25.54 20.86 1.14
C THR A 345 25.04 21.42 2.46
N ARG A 346 25.44 22.62 2.86
CA ARG A 346 25.08 23.20 4.17
C ARG A 346 23.64 23.68 4.29
N CYS A 347 22.85 23.61 3.22
CA CYS A 347 21.44 24.02 3.20
C CYS A 347 20.49 22.83 3.20
N PHE A 348 20.68 21.83 4.08
CA PHE A 348 19.79 20.67 4.17
C PHE A 348 18.87 20.77 5.38
N ARG A 349 17.58 20.81 5.13
CA ARG A 349 16.54 20.48 6.13
C ARG A 349 15.66 19.37 5.56
N ARG A 350 15.52 18.30 6.33
CA ARG A 350 14.45 17.32 6.14
C ARG A 350 13.12 18.04 6.38
N LEU A 351 12.29 18.14 5.37
CA LEU A 351 10.90 18.62 5.54
C LEU A 351 10.10 17.74 6.51
N ALA A 352 10.54 16.51 6.76
CA ALA A 352 9.95 15.61 7.75
C ALA A 352 10.12 16.07 9.21
N GLU A 353 11.06 16.96 9.53
CA GLU A 353 11.31 17.43 10.91
C GLU A 353 10.38 18.59 11.34
N ILE A 354 9.57 19.14 10.45
CA ILE A 354 8.76 20.34 10.73
C ILE A 354 7.53 20.04 11.60
N HIS A 355 7.17 18.80 11.87
CA HIS A 355 5.98 18.46 12.67
C HIS A 355 6.25 17.47 13.80
N GLU A 356 7.08 17.85 14.76
CA GLU A 356 7.22 17.15 16.04
C GLU A 356 6.21 17.61 17.09
N LYS A 357 4.92 17.53 16.84
CA LYS A 357 3.92 17.47 17.93
C LYS A 357 2.79 16.52 17.55
N PRO A 358 2.59 15.45 18.34
CA PRO A 358 1.58 14.45 18.03
C PRO A 358 0.20 14.92 18.44
N THR A 359 -0.67 15.17 17.47
CA THR A 359 -2.10 15.04 17.68
C THR A 359 -2.53 13.73 17.04
N ALA A 360 -3.29 12.91 17.74
CA ALA A 360 -3.61 11.53 17.42
C ALA A 360 -4.30 11.27 16.04
N SER A 361 -4.68 12.33 15.34
CA SER A 361 -5.29 12.24 14.00
C SER A 361 -4.30 12.47 12.84
N ALA A 362 -3.04 12.78 13.13
CA ALA A 362 -2.05 13.20 12.13
C ALA A 362 -1.05 12.11 11.75
N SER A 363 -1.16 10.89 12.28
CA SER A 363 -0.15 9.84 12.12
C SER A 363 -0.02 9.28 10.69
N CYS A 364 -1.09 9.31 9.90
CA CYS A 364 -1.08 8.81 8.53
C CYS A 364 -0.48 9.79 7.50
N TRP A 365 -0.40 11.08 7.83
CA TRP A 365 0.02 12.14 6.90
C TRP A 365 1.53 12.39 6.87
N ARG A 366 2.28 11.84 7.84
CA ARG A 366 3.67 12.22 8.11
C ARG A 366 4.73 11.57 7.24
N THR A 367 4.39 10.54 6.48
CA THR A 367 5.44 9.60 6.03
C THR A 367 5.49 9.37 4.53
N CYS A 368 4.67 9.99 3.71
CA CYS A 368 4.63 9.67 2.28
C CYS A 368 5.80 10.26 1.47
N LEU A 369 6.52 11.23 2.01
CA LEU A 369 7.51 11.98 1.23
C LEU A 369 8.69 12.48 2.08
N THR A 370 9.91 12.20 1.64
CA THR A 370 11.13 12.87 2.11
C THR A 370 11.68 13.75 0.98
N VAL A 371 11.90 15.04 1.24
CA VAL A 371 12.43 15.97 0.26
C VAL A 371 13.80 16.47 0.71
N GLU A 372 14.82 16.23 -0.10
CA GLU A 372 16.17 16.72 0.08
C GLU A 372 16.49 17.84 -0.91
N VAL A 373 17.05 18.93 -0.42
CA VAL A 373 17.27 20.16 -1.20
C VAL A 373 18.75 20.40 -1.45
N LEU A 374 19.13 20.61 -2.71
CA LEU A 374 20.45 20.99 -3.14
C LEU A 374 20.48 22.44 -3.65
N GLN A 375 21.33 23.27 -3.09
CA GLN A 375 21.47 24.67 -3.51
C GLN A 375 22.83 24.93 -4.14
N SER A 376 22.84 25.66 -5.27
CA SER A 376 24.04 25.98 -6.07
C SER A 376 24.72 27.30 -5.72
N CYS A 377 24.32 28.02 -4.64
CA CYS A 377 24.95 29.32 -4.26
C CYS A 377 24.79 29.65 -2.78
N PRO A 378 25.74 30.42 -2.19
CA PRO A 378 25.79 30.62 -0.75
C PRO A 378 24.72 31.62 -0.24
N ILE A 379 24.15 31.24 0.89
CA ILE A 379 23.42 32.09 1.87
C ILE A 379 22.02 32.56 1.48
N TYR A 380 20.99 32.02 2.15
CA TYR A 380 20.03 32.76 2.99
C TYR A 380 19.00 31.80 3.61
N TRP A 381 18.73 32.03 4.89
CA TRP A 381 17.75 31.37 5.73
C TRP A 381 16.32 31.73 5.31
N PHE A 382 15.42 30.76 5.24
CA PHE A 382 14.00 31.05 5.31
C PHE A 382 13.26 30.15 6.29
N TYR A 383 12.65 30.82 7.23
CA TYR A 383 11.67 30.33 8.19
C TYR A 383 10.31 30.40 7.46
N VAL A 384 9.57 29.30 7.38
CA VAL A 384 8.14 29.32 7.05
C VAL A 384 7.42 29.29 8.37
N GLY A 385 6.95 30.48 8.77
CA GLY A 385 6.15 30.64 9.97
C GLY A 385 4.75 30.07 9.78
N GLU A 386 4.19 29.64 10.91
CA GLU A 386 2.83 29.18 11.10
C GLU A 386 1.81 30.25 10.67
N THR A 387 0.77 29.83 9.95
CA THR A 387 -0.60 30.38 10.09
C THR A 387 -1.58 29.22 10.20
#